data_fee904ce1cbef5efad130864d93c3831
#
_entry.id   fee904ce1cbef5efad130864d93c3831
#
_cell.length_a   1.000
_cell.length_b   1.000
_cell.length_c   1.000
_cell.angle_alpha   90.00
_cell.angle_beta   90.00
_cell.angle_gamma   90.00
#
_symmetry.space_group_name_H-M   'P 1'
#
loop_
_entity.id
_entity.type
_entity.pdbx_description
1 polymer ?
#
loop_
_entity_poly.entity_id
_entity_poly.type
_entity_poly.pdbx_seq_one_letter_code
_entity_poly.pdbx_strand_id
1 'polypeptide(L)'
;SARMTHVFALAQMRGIEGAAHLVDHGLAALAGPLRAPNGSWYAEVVPTSEHSATPVPRAVLSQRAQSAMIGAAAAAAMVGHEAARDLLVDLEADQDQRWWDPGVGAVREEIDAATGLRSPLRRLSTNLDTAQAYLAAWEATGERVWFDRARSILRLVGEIAARCAFALPDLYDEEWRPLPASSDQAPVELIRPGDTLPGLGFKAARLIGQVHAILTHMGE
;
A
#
# COMPACT_ATOMS: atom_id res chain seq x y z
N SER A 1 -8.20 9.21 -6.44
CA SER A 1 -8.20 8.40 -7.68
C SER A 1 -8.11 6.91 -7.38
N ALA A 2 -6.99 6.33 -6.87
CA ALA A 2 -6.85 4.88 -6.71
C ALA A 2 -8.00 4.20 -5.93
N ARG A 3 -8.40 4.73 -4.77
CA ARG A 3 -9.52 4.17 -3.99
C ARG A 3 -10.86 4.17 -4.77
N MET A 4 -11.11 5.20 -5.57
CA MET A 4 -12.33 5.25 -6.40
C MET A 4 -12.25 4.23 -7.53
N THR A 5 -11.08 4.08 -8.18
CA THR A 5 -10.85 3.04 -9.20
C THR A 5 -11.14 1.64 -8.62
N HIS A 6 -10.64 1.37 -7.40
CA HIS A 6 -10.93 0.12 -6.69
C HIS A 6 -12.44 -0.09 -6.46
N VAL A 7 -13.16 0.93 -5.99
CA VAL A 7 -14.61 0.86 -5.76
C VAL A 7 -15.35 0.57 -7.06
N PHE A 8 -14.98 1.22 -8.17
CA PHE A 8 -15.61 0.97 -9.47
C PHE A 8 -15.28 -0.42 -10.02
N ALA A 9 -14.05 -0.95 -9.78
CA ALA A 9 -13.74 -2.33 -10.14
C ALA A 9 -14.63 -3.33 -9.36
N LEU A 10 -14.86 -3.11 -8.06
CA LEU A 10 -15.80 -3.91 -7.28
C LEU A 10 -17.26 -3.76 -7.77
N ALA A 11 -17.65 -2.57 -8.21
CA ALA A 11 -18.97 -2.34 -8.80
C ALA A 11 -19.10 -3.10 -10.12
N GLN A 12 -18.08 -3.11 -10.97
CA GLN A 12 -18.05 -3.90 -12.20
C GLN A 12 -18.15 -5.40 -11.92
N MET A 13 -17.45 -5.93 -10.90
CA MET A 13 -17.60 -7.33 -10.47
C MET A 13 -19.04 -7.70 -10.12
N ARG A 14 -19.82 -6.73 -9.67
CA ARG A 14 -21.25 -6.88 -9.35
C ARG A 14 -22.18 -6.58 -10.50
N GLY A 15 -21.68 -6.33 -11.70
CA GLY A 15 -22.47 -6.06 -12.90
C GLY A 15 -23.11 -4.68 -12.92
N ILE A 16 -22.59 -3.70 -12.17
CA ILE A 16 -23.11 -2.32 -12.19
C ILE A 16 -22.75 -1.68 -13.53
N GLU A 17 -23.78 -1.25 -14.26
CA GLU A 17 -23.63 -0.60 -15.57
C GLU A 17 -22.79 0.68 -15.48
N GLY A 18 -21.93 0.93 -16.48
CA GLY A 18 -21.05 2.09 -16.53
C GLY A 18 -19.79 2.01 -15.64
N ALA A 19 -19.72 1.03 -14.73
CA ALA A 19 -18.57 0.92 -13.82
C ALA A 19 -17.26 0.68 -14.56
N ALA A 20 -17.25 -0.10 -15.64
CA ALA A 20 -16.07 -0.39 -16.45
C ALA A 20 -15.42 0.90 -17.00
N HIS A 21 -16.22 1.83 -17.54
CA HIS A 21 -15.74 3.11 -18.05
C HIS A 21 -15.05 3.95 -16.94
N LEU A 22 -15.58 3.91 -15.71
CA LEU A 22 -15.00 4.61 -14.57
C LEU A 22 -13.69 3.96 -14.10
N VAL A 23 -13.56 2.64 -14.26
CA VAL A 23 -12.28 1.93 -14.03
C VAL A 23 -11.24 2.39 -15.05
N ASP A 24 -11.58 2.41 -16.35
CA ASP A 24 -10.66 2.87 -17.41
C ASP A 24 -10.19 4.30 -17.17
N HIS A 25 -11.12 5.20 -16.83
CA HIS A 25 -10.79 6.59 -16.49
C HIS A 25 -9.83 6.65 -15.28
N GLY A 26 -10.09 5.85 -14.26
CA GLY A 26 -9.23 5.76 -13.07
C GLY A 26 -7.83 5.23 -13.38
N LEU A 27 -7.73 4.18 -14.17
CA LEU A 27 -6.43 3.62 -14.62
C LEU A 27 -5.64 4.62 -15.45
N ALA A 28 -6.29 5.34 -16.38
CA ALA A 28 -5.65 6.40 -17.14
C ALA A 28 -5.09 7.52 -16.25
N ALA A 29 -5.80 7.90 -15.19
CA ALA A 29 -5.31 8.88 -14.22
C ALA A 29 -4.09 8.37 -13.44
N LEU A 30 -4.06 7.08 -13.09
CA LEU A 30 -2.93 6.46 -12.39
C LEU A 30 -1.71 6.31 -13.31
N ALA A 31 -1.90 5.96 -14.57
CA ALA A 31 -0.82 5.81 -15.55
C ALA A 31 -0.24 7.15 -16.03
N GLY A 32 -1.01 8.24 -15.94
CA GLY A 32 -0.68 9.56 -16.48
C GLY A 32 -0.42 10.62 -15.41
N PRO A 33 -1.42 11.46 -15.06
CA PRO A 33 -1.21 12.67 -14.26
C PRO A 33 -0.59 12.44 -12.87
N LEU A 34 -0.76 11.26 -12.30
CA LEU A 34 -0.22 10.91 -10.98
C LEU A 34 1.22 10.37 -11.05
N ARG A 35 1.74 10.07 -12.26
CA ARG A 35 3.08 9.52 -12.41
C ARG A 35 4.14 10.60 -12.27
N ALA A 36 5.13 10.36 -11.41
CA ALA A 36 6.27 11.23 -11.23
C ALA A 36 7.33 11.00 -12.33
N PRO A 37 8.17 12.00 -12.68
CA PRO A 37 9.20 11.86 -13.72
C PRO A 37 10.23 10.75 -13.46
N ASN A 38 10.41 10.37 -12.18
CA ASN A 38 11.31 9.30 -11.77
C ASN A 38 10.70 7.89 -11.90
N GLY A 39 9.48 7.79 -12.48
CA GLY A 39 8.77 6.53 -12.69
C GLY A 39 7.91 6.05 -11.52
N SER A 40 7.98 6.71 -10.35
CA SER A 40 7.08 6.45 -9.22
C SER A 40 5.77 7.26 -9.32
N TRP A 41 5.02 7.37 -8.25
CA TRP A 41 3.74 8.09 -8.22
C TRP A 41 3.68 9.07 -7.06
N TYR A 42 3.19 10.27 -7.35
CA TYR A 42 2.88 11.26 -6.32
C TYR A 42 1.69 10.77 -5.46
N ALA A 43 1.76 11.01 -4.16
CA ALA A 43 0.63 10.76 -3.26
C ALA A 43 -0.54 11.69 -3.56
N GLU A 44 -0.23 12.93 -3.98
CA GLU A 44 -1.20 13.98 -4.26
C GLU A 44 -0.69 14.88 -5.39
N VAL A 45 -1.63 15.35 -6.23
CA VAL A 45 -1.37 16.30 -7.30
C VAL A 45 -2.50 17.32 -7.38
N VAL A 46 -2.22 18.50 -7.94
CA VAL A 46 -3.22 19.52 -8.27
C VAL A 46 -3.60 19.36 -9.73
N PRO A 47 -4.86 19.03 -10.07
CA PRO A 47 -5.30 18.97 -11.46
C PRO A 47 -5.18 20.35 -12.13
N THR A 48 -4.60 20.41 -13.33
CA THR A 48 -4.50 21.63 -14.15
C THR A 48 -5.41 21.58 -15.37
N SER A 49 -5.79 20.36 -15.77
CA SER A 49 -6.78 20.06 -16.81
C SER A 49 -7.29 18.65 -16.63
N GLU A 50 -8.20 18.20 -17.51
CA GLU A 50 -8.73 16.83 -17.49
C GLU A 50 -7.63 15.75 -17.59
N HIS A 51 -6.53 16.05 -18.30
CA HIS A 51 -5.46 15.10 -18.56
C HIS A 51 -4.08 15.54 -18.05
N SER A 52 -4.03 16.59 -17.21
CA SER A 52 -2.78 17.13 -16.69
C SER A 52 -2.90 17.52 -15.22
N ALA A 53 -1.81 17.35 -14.49
CA ALA A 53 -1.71 17.74 -13.09
C ALA A 53 -0.27 18.19 -12.77
N THR A 54 -0.14 18.99 -11.73
CA THR A 54 1.16 19.38 -11.16
C THR A 54 1.31 18.85 -9.74
N PRO A 55 2.53 18.52 -9.30
CA PRO A 55 2.77 18.13 -7.92
C PRO A 55 2.35 19.26 -6.96
N VAL A 56 1.84 18.88 -5.80
CA VAL A 56 1.63 19.82 -4.69
C VAL A 56 2.98 20.34 -4.19
N PRO A 57 3.04 21.55 -3.58
CA PRO A 57 4.23 21.99 -2.88
C PRO A 57 4.66 20.95 -1.83
N ARG A 58 5.96 20.61 -1.79
CA ARG A 58 6.51 19.54 -0.95
C ARG A 58 5.87 18.18 -1.22
N ALA A 59 5.73 17.84 -2.50
CA ALA A 59 5.21 16.56 -2.90
C ALA A 59 6.00 15.40 -2.28
N VAL A 60 5.29 14.43 -1.74
CA VAL A 60 5.86 13.18 -1.24
C VAL A 60 5.41 12.02 -2.11
N LEU A 61 6.27 11.02 -2.24
CA LEU A 61 5.90 9.68 -2.66
C LEU A 61 5.53 8.93 -1.39
N SER A 62 4.40 8.24 -1.37
CA SER A 62 3.89 7.57 -0.16
C SER A 62 3.54 6.12 -0.45
N GLN A 63 4.05 5.20 0.37
CA GLN A 63 3.73 3.79 0.26
C GLN A 63 2.24 3.51 0.50
N ARG A 64 1.59 4.31 1.33
CA ARG A 64 0.14 4.22 1.53
C ARG A 64 -0.64 4.51 0.24
N ALA A 65 -0.17 5.47 -0.56
CA ALA A 65 -0.75 5.73 -1.88
C ALA A 65 -0.45 4.58 -2.85
N GLN A 66 0.78 4.06 -2.84
CA GLN A 66 1.17 2.89 -3.64
C GLN A 66 0.30 1.67 -3.32
N SER A 67 0.07 1.37 -2.05
CA SER A 67 -0.80 0.25 -1.63
C SER A 67 -2.22 0.39 -2.17
N ALA A 68 -2.77 1.62 -2.16
CA ALA A 68 -4.08 1.88 -2.74
C ALA A 68 -4.10 1.67 -4.26
N MET A 69 -2.99 2.01 -4.97
CA MET A 69 -2.87 1.79 -6.41
C MET A 69 -2.72 0.32 -6.76
N ILE A 70 -1.88 -0.43 -6.02
CA ILE A 70 -1.73 -1.87 -6.19
C ILE A 70 -3.09 -2.57 -6.01
N GLY A 71 -3.83 -2.24 -4.95
CA GLY A 71 -5.16 -2.79 -4.71
C GLY A 71 -6.18 -2.43 -5.81
N ALA A 72 -6.11 -1.22 -6.35
CA ALA A 72 -6.98 -0.78 -7.44
C ALA A 72 -6.63 -1.50 -8.75
N ALA A 73 -5.35 -1.60 -9.09
CA ALA A 73 -4.88 -2.31 -10.27
C ALA A 73 -5.20 -3.81 -10.17
N ALA A 74 -5.00 -4.44 -9.02
CA ALA A 74 -5.37 -5.83 -8.79
C ALA A 74 -6.86 -6.07 -9.04
N ALA A 75 -7.75 -5.26 -8.42
CA ALA A 75 -9.18 -5.38 -8.61
C ALA A 75 -9.61 -5.17 -10.08
N ALA A 76 -9.00 -4.21 -10.78
CA ALA A 76 -9.25 -3.96 -12.20
C ALA A 76 -8.74 -5.10 -13.10
N ALA A 77 -7.58 -5.69 -12.80
CA ALA A 77 -7.04 -6.84 -13.51
C ALA A 77 -7.95 -8.07 -13.38
N MET A 78 -8.55 -8.28 -12.20
CA MET A 78 -9.49 -9.38 -11.95
C MET A 78 -10.79 -9.26 -12.78
N VAL A 79 -11.18 -8.05 -13.19
CA VAL A 79 -12.34 -7.81 -14.06
C VAL A 79 -11.95 -7.58 -15.54
N GLY A 80 -10.71 -7.90 -15.91
CA GLY A 80 -10.28 -8.01 -17.29
C GLY A 80 -9.67 -6.76 -17.92
N HIS A 81 -9.32 -5.74 -17.15
CA HIS A 81 -8.61 -4.56 -17.68
C HIS A 81 -7.11 -4.88 -17.90
N GLU A 82 -6.67 -4.98 -19.15
CA GLU A 82 -5.27 -5.27 -19.48
C GLU A 82 -4.30 -4.17 -19.01
N ALA A 83 -4.67 -2.90 -19.14
CA ALA A 83 -3.88 -1.77 -18.64
C ALA A 83 -3.59 -1.85 -17.13
N ALA A 84 -4.44 -2.56 -16.37
CA ALA A 84 -4.21 -2.78 -14.95
C ALA A 84 -3.09 -3.80 -14.70
N ARG A 85 -2.89 -4.78 -15.59
CA ARG A 85 -1.79 -5.74 -15.52
C ARG A 85 -0.46 -5.06 -15.78
N ASP A 86 -0.39 -4.20 -16.79
CA ASP A 86 0.82 -3.41 -17.09
C ASP A 86 1.16 -2.49 -15.92
N LEU A 87 0.14 -1.86 -15.32
CA LEU A 87 0.33 -1.03 -14.14
C LEU A 87 0.86 -1.85 -12.93
N LEU A 88 0.44 -3.10 -12.74
CA LEU A 88 0.97 -3.98 -11.68
C LEU A 88 2.45 -4.31 -11.90
N VAL A 89 2.88 -4.53 -13.14
CA VAL A 89 4.31 -4.74 -13.47
C VAL A 89 5.14 -3.51 -13.11
N ASP A 90 4.67 -2.31 -13.50
CA ASP A 90 5.35 -1.07 -13.16
C ASP A 90 5.41 -0.82 -11.63
N LEU A 91 4.30 -1.11 -10.93
CA LEU A 91 4.22 -0.99 -9.48
C LEU A 91 5.16 -1.99 -8.77
N GLU A 92 5.29 -3.22 -9.27
CA GLU A 92 6.22 -4.21 -8.72
C GLU A 92 7.66 -3.72 -8.84
N ALA A 93 8.04 -3.22 -10.01
CA ALA A 93 9.37 -2.66 -10.22
C ALA A 93 9.66 -1.46 -9.31
N ASP A 94 8.66 -0.60 -9.07
CA ASP A 94 8.78 0.53 -8.13
C ASP A 94 8.89 0.05 -6.68
N GLN A 95 8.16 -1.02 -6.30
CA GLN A 95 8.29 -1.64 -4.99
C GLN A 95 9.73 -2.13 -4.76
N ASP A 96 10.33 -2.80 -5.73
CA ASP A 96 11.72 -3.29 -5.66
C ASP A 96 12.73 -2.16 -5.51
N GLN A 97 12.55 -1.13 -6.29
CA GLN A 97 13.54 -0.06 -6.39
C GLN A 97 13.52 0.87 -5.17
N ARG A 98 12.33 1.14 -4.59
CA ARG A 98 12.15 2.23 -3.62
C ARG A 98 11.60 1.80 -2.28
N TRP A 99 10.63 0.90 -2.27
CA TRP A 99 9.77 0.70 -1.11
C TRP A 99 10.13 -0.51 -0.28
N TRP A 100 10.43 -1.63 -0.92
CA TRP A 100 10.77 -2.86 -0.23
C TRP A 100 12.11 -2.76 0.50
N ASP A 101 12.13 -3.17 1.76
CA ASP A 101 13.34 -3.30 2.55
C ASP A 101 13.61 -4.79 2.81
N PRO A 102 14.49 -5.42 2.03
CA PRO A 102 14.75 -6.86 2.16
C PRO A 102 15.45 -7.23 3.47
N GLY A 103 16.17 -6.29 4.10
CA GLY A 103 16.82 -6.52 5.39
C GLY A 103 15.85 -6.69 6.54
N VAL A 104 14.68 -6.07 6.44
CA VAL A 104 13.61 -6.12 7.44
C VAL A 104 12.44 -7.00 6.99
N GLY A 105 12.23 -7.09 5.67
CA GLY A 105 11.09 -7.80 5.09
C GLY A 105 9.76 -7.03 5.22
N ALA A 106 9.83 -5.71 5.10
CA ALA A 106 8.72 -4.76 5.22
C ALA A 106 8.91 -3.58 4.27
N VAL A 107 7.96 -2.63 4.24
CA VAL A 107 8.03 -1.46 3.36
C VAL A 107 8.36 -0.18 4.13
N ARG A 108 9.01 0.75 3.40
CA ARG A 108 9.27 2.14 3.82
C ARG A 108 7.99 2.97 3.75
N GLU A 109 7.94 4.11 4.44
CA GLU A 109 6.72 4.93 4.56
C GLU A 109 6.62 5.99 3.47
N GLU A 110 7.61 6.89 3.43
CA GLU A 110 7.61 8.07 2.57
C GLU A 110 8.99 8.40 2.02
N ILE A 111 8.98 9.04 0.85
CA ILE A 111 10.18 9.57 0.19
C ILE A 111 9.84 11.00 -0.26
N ASP A 112 10.66 11.97 0.12
CA ASP A 112 10.57 13.33 -0.44
C ASP A 112 10.82 13.29 -1.95
N ALA A 113 9.86 13.78 -2.73
CA ALA A 113 9.92 13.65 -4.19
C ALA A 113 11.03 14.47 -4.84
N ALA A 114 11.45 15.57 -4.21
CA ALA A 114 12.47 16.47 -4.75
C ALA A 114 13.88 16.01 -4.39
N THR A 115 14.11 15.57 -3.16
CA THR A 115 15.43 15.22 -2.63
C THR A 115 15.73 13.75 -2.65
N GLY A 116 14.69 12.89 -2.74
CA GLY A 116 14.82 11.44 -2.59
C GLY A 116 15.08 10.98 -1.14
N LEU A 117 15.00 11.89 -0.17
CA LEU A 117 15.22 11.56 1.23
C LEU A 117 14.09 10.68 1.75
N ARG A 118 14.47 9.59 2.40
CA ARG A 118 13.53 8.61 2.99
C ARG A 118 13.14 9.04 4.39
N SER A 119 11.85 8.91 4.72
CA SER A 119 11.37 9.09 6.09
C SER A 119 11.94 7.99 7.00
N PRO A 120 12.45 8.33 8.18
CA PRO A 120 12.85 7.35 9.19
C PRO A 120 11.65 6.69 9.88
N LEU A 121 10.46 7.24 9.71
CA LEU A 121 9.24 6.68 10.30
C LEU A 121 8.81 5.40 9.61
N ARG A 122 8.20 4.50 10.39
CA ARG A 122 7.48 3.32 9.91
C ARG A 122 6.09 3.32 10.51
N ARG A 123 5.09 2.94 9.70
CA ARG A 123 3.71 2.78 10.17
C ARG A 123 3.23 1.35 10.00
N LEU A 124 2.69 0.80 11.08
CA LEU A 124 2.09 -0.52 11.03
C LEU A 124 0.86 -0.55 10.12
N SER A 125 0.05 0.51 10.17
CA SER A 125 -1.13 0.68 9.30
C SER A 125 -0.76 0.62 7.82
N THR A 126 0.29 1.32 7.39
CA THR A 126 0.77 1.30 5.99
C THR A 126 1.25 -0.08 5.59
N ASN A 127 2.00 -0.77 6.45
CA ASN A 127 2.47 -2.12 6.17
C ASN A 127 1.31 -3.14 6.09
N LEU A 128 0.29 -3.02 6.94
CA LEU A 128 -0.93 -3.84 6.83
C LEU A 128 -1.75 -3.51 5.57
N ASP A 129 -1.84 -2.24 5.16
CA ASP A 129 -2.48 -1.84 3.90
C ASP A 129 -1.71 -2.44 2.71
N THR A 130 -0.37 -2.42 2.76
CA THR A 130 0.50 -3.00 1.74
C THR A 130 0.37 -4.52 1.67
N ALA A 131 0.40 -5.22 2.80
CA ALA A 131 0.21 -6.67 2.82
C ALA A 131 -1.14 -7.08 2.20
N GLN A 132 -2.20 -6.34 2.51
CA GLN A 132 -3.51 -6.56 1.89
C GLN A 132 -3.49 -6.34 0.37
N ALA A 133 -2.83 -5.27 -0.10
CA ALA A 133 -2.72 -4.97 -1.51
C ALA A 133 -1.86 -6.03 -2.24
N TYR A 134 -0.79 -6.51 -1.62
CA TYR A 134 0.04 -7.58 -2.18
C TYR A 134 -0.72 -8.91 -2.30
N LEU A 135 -1.54 -9.27 -1.31
CA LEU A 135 -2.41 -10.45 -1.43
C LEU A 135 -3.38 -10.31 -2.60
N ALA A 136 -3.99 -9.14 -2.78
CA ALA A 136 -4.87 -8.89 -3.92
C ALA A 136 -4.12 -8.96 -5.27
N ALA A 137 -2.88 -8.41 -5.34
CA ALA A 137 -2.05 -8.50 -6.53
C ALA A 137 -1.67 -9.95 -6.86
N TRP A 138 -1.32 -10.75 -5.85
CA TRP A 138 -1.09 -12.18 -6.02
C TRP A 138 -2.33 -12.91 -6.54
N GLU A 139 -3.51 -12.65 -5.98
CA GLU A 139 -4.78 -13.23 -6.45
C GLU A 139 -5.07 -12.86 -7.92
N ALA A 140 -4.71 -11.65 -8.34
CA ALA A 140 -4.94 -11.16 -9.70
C ALA A 140 -3.93 -11.66 -10.73
N THR A 141 -2.68 -11.93 -10.32
CA THR A 141 -1.56 -12.23 -11.24
C THR A 141 -1.00 -13.64 -11.12
N GLY A 142 -1.11 -14.26 -9.95
CA GLY A 142 -0.41 -15.52 -9.61
C GLY A 142 1.06 -15.33 -9.26
N GLU A 143 1.62 -14.12 -9.36
CA GLU A 143 3.04 -13.85 -9.13
C GLU A 143 3.42 -14.04 -7.65
N ARG A 144 4.27 -15.01 -7.38
CA ARG A 144 4.62 -15.45 -6.02
C ARG A 144 5.29 -14.35 -5.19
N VAL A 145 6.00 -13.41 -5.81
CA VAL A 145 6.68 -12.30 -5.12
C VAL A 145 5.73 -11.48 -4.25
N TRP A 146 4.51 -11.24 -4.72
CA TRP A 146 3.50 -10.51 -3.96
C TRP A 146 3.09 -11.25 -2.69
N PHE A 147 2.85 -12.57 -2.80
CA PHE A 147 2.51 -13.39 -1.65
C PHE A 147 3.64 -13.46 -0.62
N ASP A 148 4.87 -13.69 -1.06
CA ASP A 148 6.02 -13.83 -0.19
C ASP A 148 6.32 -12.53 0.57
N ARG A 149 6.15 -11.37 -0.07
CA ARG A 149 6.25 -10.07 0.58
C ARG A 149 5.13 -9.84 1.59
N ALA A 150 3.88 -10.15 1.25
CA ALA A 150 2.77 -10.07 2.20
C ALA A 150 3.01 -10.94 3.43
N ARG A 151 3.43 -12.18 3.23
CA ARG A 151 3.80 -13.13 4.29
C ARG A 151 4.93 -12.59 5.19
N SER A 152 5.94 -11.97 4.58
CA SER A 152 7.07 -11.37 5.32
C SER A 152 6.61 -10.22 6.21
N ILE A 153 5.81 -9.29 5.69
CA ILE A 153 5.22 -8.20 6.48
C ILE A 153 4.41 -8.77 7.64
N LEU A 154 3.54 -9.75 7.39
CA LEU A 154 2.66 -10.30 8.43
C LEU A 154 3.42 -11.10 9.49
N ARG A 155 4.56 -11.73 9.14
CA ARG A 155 5.47 -12.32 10.11
C ARG A 155 6.05 -11.26 11.05
N LEU A 156 6.55 -10.14 10.51
CA LEU A 156 7.04 -9.01 11.32
C LEU A 156 5.94 -8.46 12.22
N VAL A 157 4.72 -8.30 11.72
CA VAL A 157 3.56 -7.84 12.52
C VAL A 157 3.28 -8.80 13.68
N GLY A 158 3.36 -10.12 13.45
CA GLY A 158 3.19 -11.13 14.50
C GLY A 158 4.28 -11.05 15.59
N GLU A 159 5.53 -10.83 15.19
CA GLU A 159 6.65 -10.64 16.11
C GLU A 159 6.49 -9.37 16.95
N ILE A 160 6.02 -8.26 16.33
CA ILE A 160 5.71 -7.01 17.02
C ILE A 160 4.56 -7.22 17.99
N ALA A 161 3.48 -7.89 17.57
CA ALA A 161 2.33 -8.17 18.44
C ALA A 161 2.72 -8.92 19.71
N ALA A 162 3.56 -9.94 19.56
CA ALA A 162 4.07 -10.70 20.71
C ALA A 162 4.90 -9.83 21.67
N ARG A 163 5.76 -8.95 21.15
CA ARG A 163 6.57 -8.03 21.96
C ARG A 163 5.75 -6.96 22.66
N CYS A 164 4.67 -6.49 22.06
CA CYS A 164 3.80 -5.44 22.59
C CYS A 164 2.58 -5.98 23.35
N ALA A 165 2.58 -7.25 23.79
CA ALA A 165 1.46 -7.90 24.44
C ALA A 165 0.13 -7.69 23.69
N PHE A 166 0.18 -7.73 22.34
CA PHE A 166 -0.91 -7.51 21.38
C PHE A 166 -1.54 -6.10 21.38
N ALA A 167 -0.96 -5.15 22.12
CA ALA A 167 -1.31 -3.74 22.02
C ALA A 167 -0.44 -3.09 20.94
N LEU A 168 -0.95 -3.01 19.70
CA LEU A 168 -0.18 -2.59 18.53
C LEU A 168 -0.19 -1.07 18.39
N PRO A 169 0.94 -0.36 18.64
CA PRO A 169 1.11 1.02 18.22
C PRO A 169 1.13 1.12 16.68
N ASP A 170 0.93 2.33 16.15
CA ASP A 170 1.06 2.57 14.71
C ASP A 170 2.43 3.09 14.29
N LEU A 171 3.12 3.81 15.17
CA LEU A 171 4.33 4.56 14.84
C LEU A 171 5.60 3.88 15.40
N TYR A 172 6.58 3.69 14.53
CA TYR A 172 7.86 3.02 14.82
C TYR A 172 9.02 3.80 14.20
N ASP A 173 10.22 3.57 14.74
CA ASP A 173 11.49 3.97 14.11
C ASP A 173 11.91 3.00 12.98
N GLU A 174 13.08 3.24 12.39
CA GLU A 174 13.61 2.40 11.29
C GLU A 174 13.86 0.95 11.70
N GLU A 175 14.15 0.69 12.97
CA GLU A 175 14.38 -0.64 13.54
C GLU A 175 13.11 -1.30 14.09
N TRP A 176 11.96 -0.75 13.79
CA TRP A 176 10.65 -1.24 14.26
C TRP A 176 10.51 -1.29 15.79
N ARG A 177 11.10 -0.32 16.48
CA ARG A 177 10.83 -0.05 17.88
C ARG A 177 9.71 0.99 17.99
N PRO A 178 8.70 0.77 18.84
CA PRO A 178 7.60 1.73 19.02
C PRO A 178 8.15 3.11 19.43
N LEU A 179 7.66 4.16 18.80
CA LEU A 179 8.01 5.52 19.21
C LEU A 179 7.42 5.82 20.59
N PRO A 180 8.21 6.38 21.52
CA PRO A 180 7.72 6.79 22.83
C PRO A 180 6.72 7.95 22.70
N ALA A 181 5.77 8.06 23.63
CA ALA A 181 4.74 9.10 23.66
C ALA A 181 5.29 10.54 23.67
N SER A 182 6.55 10.70 24.09
CA SER A 182 7.28 11.98 24.12
C SER A 182 8.06 12.29 22.83
N SER A 183 7.89 11.53 21.77
CA SER A 183 8.66 11.72 20.54
C SER A 183 8.20 12.94 19.77
N ASP A 184 9.13 13.86 19.49
CA ASP A 184 8.92 15.02 18.61
C ASP A 184 8.89 14.64 17.12
N GLN A 185 9.17 13.38 16.79
CA GLN A 185 9.17 12.87 15.42
C GLN A 185 7.77 12.51 14.90
N ALA A 186 6.75 12.62 15.74
CA ALA A 186 5.39 12.36 15.33
C ALA A 186 4.92 13.41 14.33
N PRO A 187 4.34 12.99 13.19
CA PRO A 187 3.64 13.90 12.32
C PRO A 187 2.48 14.55 13.09
N VAL A 188 2.13 15.79 12.69
CA VAL A 188 0.99 16.53 13.26
C VAL A 188 -0.32 15.89 12.80
N GLU A 189 -0.58 14.68 13.27
CA GLU A 189 -1.77 13.89 12.95
C GLU A 189 -2.49 13.47 14.24
N LEU A 190 -3.72 12.96 14.06
CA LEU A 190 -4.59 12.50 15.16
C LEU A 190 -4.03 11.31 15.97
N ILE A 191 -3.03 10.60 15.44
CA ILE A 191 -2.41 9.43 16.10
C ILE A 191 -1.10 9.88 16.74
N ARG A 192 -1.02 9.75 18.05
CA ARG A 192 0.19 10.08 18.83
C ARG A 192 1.09 8.85 18.96
N PRO A 193 2.42 9.05 19.13
CA PRO A 193 3.31 7.98 19.51
C PRO A 193 2.80 7.26 20.77
N GLY A 194 2.84 5.94 20.73
CA GLY A 194 2.33 5.11 21.82
C GLY A 194 0.83 4.83 21.81
N ASP A 195 0.04 5.56 21.00
CA ASP A 195 -1.38 5.24 20.84
C ASP A 195 -1.54 3.87 20.16
N THR A 196 -2.42 3.04 20.72
CA THR A 196 -2.79 1.76 20.14
C THR A 196 -4.15 1.85 19.45
N LEU A 197 -4.23 1.29 18.26
CA LEU A 197 -5.46 1.29 17.47
C LEU A 197 -6.04 -0.13 17.43
N PRO A 198 -7.15 -0.42 18.11
CA PRO A 198 -7.76 -1.76 18.08
C PRO A 198 -8.04 -2.27 16.67
N GLY A 199 -8.39 -1.37 15.74
CA GLY A 199 -8.59 -1.70 14.33
C GLY A 199 -7.38 -2.32 13.64
N LEU A 200 -6.15 -1.95 14.04
CA LEU A 200 -4.93 -2.57 13.52
C LEU A 200 -4.81 -4.02 13.96
N GLY A 201 -5.14 -4.32 15.22
CA GLY A 201 -5.16 -5.69 15.74
C GLY A 201 -6.13 -6.58 14.98
N PHE A 202 -7.36 -6.11 14.73
CA PHE A 202 -8.36 -6.87 13.95
C PHE A 202 -7.90 -7.06 12.49
N LYS A 203 -7.33 -6.02 11.86
CA LYS A 203 -6.81 -6.12 10.51
C LYS A 203 -5.65 -7.11 10.42
N ALA A 204 -4.70 -7.05 11.36
CA ALA A 204 -3.57 -7.97 11.43
C ALA A 204 -4.06 -9.43 11.60
N ALA A 205 -4.95 -9.69 12.55
CA ALA A 205 -5.50 -11.02 12.79
C ALA A 205 -6.21 -11.58 11.55
N ARG A 206 -7.01 -10.77 10.85
CA ARG A 206 -7.68 -11.16 9.61
C ARG A 206 -6.68 -11.54 8.52
N LEU A 207 -5.65 -10.71 8.28
CA LEU A 207 -4.66 -10.97 7.22
C LEU A 207 -3.78 -12.18 7.54
N ILE A 208 -3.36 -12.35 8.80
CA ILE A 208 -2.61 -13.53 9.25
C ILE A 208 -3.45 -14.80 9.06
N GLY A 209 -4.73 -14.76 9.45
CA GLY A 209 -5.66 -15.87 9.22
C GLY A 209 -5.84 -16.21 7.74
N GLN A 210 -5.92 -15.18 6.87
CA GLN A 210 -6.00 -15.38 5.42
C GLN A 210 -4.75 -16.08 4.88
N VAL A 211 -3.56 -15.61 5.23
CA VAL A 211 -2.29 -16.24 4.81
C VAL A 211 -2.17 -17.66 5.34
N HIS A 212 -2.54 -17.90 6.60
CA HIS A 212 -2.54 -19.24 7.18
C HIS A 212 -3.47 -20.21 6.40
N ALA A 213 -4.68 -19.76 6.05
CA ALA A 213 -5.60 -20.56 5.26
C ALA A 213 -5.04 -20.87 3.85
N ILE A 214 -4.40 -19.90 3.21
CA ILE A 214 -3.74 -20.08 1.90
C ILE A 214 -2.62 -21.12 2.02
N LEU A 215 -1.69 -20.97 2.98
CA LEU A 215 -0.59 -21.91 3.18
C LEU A 215 -1.08 -23.33 3.46
N THR A 216 -2.08 -23.47 4.32
CA THR A 216 -2.70 -24.77 4.60
C THR A 216 -3.27 -25.42 3.34
N HIS A 217 -3.93 -24.63 2.46
CA HIS A 217 -4.45 -25.12 1.18
C HIS A 217 -3.33 -25.52 0.22
N MET A 218 -2.19 -24.83 0.25
CA MET A 218 -1.01 -25.13 -0.56
C MET A 218 -0.18 -26.31 -0.02
N GLY A 219 -0.46 -26.78 1.19
CA GLY A 219 0.30 -27.84 1.85
C GLY A 219 1.64 -27.38 2.43
N GLU A 220 1.78 -26.08 2.71
CA GLU A 220 2.96 -25.44 3.31
C GLU A 220 2.78 -25.16 4.81
#